data_b9fb70227476c09f461ecd38a68fde01
#
_entry.id   b9fb70227476c09f461ecd38a68fde01
#
_cell.length_a   1.000
_cell.length_b   1.000
_cell.length_c   1.000
_cell.angle_alpha   90.00
_cell.angle_beta   90.00
_cell.angle_gamma   90.00
#
_symmetry.space_group_name_H-M   'P 1'
#
loop_
_entity.id
_entity.type
_entity.pdbx_description
1 polymer ?
#
loop_
_entity_poly.entity_id
_entity_poly.type
_entity_poly.pdbx_seq_one_letter_code
_entity_poly.pdbx_strand_id
1 'polypeptide(L)'
;DILQQELRLHRYKLPAAMAFARANRLDRVVLGGRQARIGIVTTGKSYLDVRQALDELGIDEREAEAIGLAIYKVTMTWPLEPEGIRAFADGLEELLVVEEKRSLMEWQIKDQLYHIPADRRPRIVGKTDENGRPLLATNGELLPAQIARVIADRLGRGQASERLNQRLEAIARKEAAQQRNGTGFNRIPYFCSGCPHNSSTKVPEGSFGMAGIGCHFMAVWVDRSTLPFMQMGGERAPLVRMSPFN
;
A
#
# COMPACT_ATOMS: atom_id res chain seq x y z
N ASP A 1 -2.88 -15.66 -33.63
CA ASP A 1 -1.43 -15.64 -33.42
C ASP A 1 -1.08 -14.85 -32.16
N ILE A 2 -0.34 -15.48 -31.27
CA ILE A 2 0.06 -14.91 -29.95
C ILE A 2 0.92 -13.66 -30.15
N LEU A 3 1.84 -13.68 -31.08
CA LEU A 3 2.71 -12.52 -31.38
C LEU A 3 1.91 -11.31 -31.89
N GLN A 4 0.84 -11.55 -32.63
CA GLN A 4 -0.06 -10.47 -33.07
C GLN A 4 -0.87 -9.90 -31.90
N GLN A 5 -1.22 -10.72 -30.90
CA GLN A 5 -1.90 -10.24 -29.69
C GLN A 5 -0.96 -9.37 -28.85
N GLU A 6 0.30 -9.78 -28.70
CA GLU A 6 1.32 -9.01 -27.97
C GLU A 6 1.59 -7.67 -28.64
N LEU A 7 1.81 -7.66 -29.97
CA LEU A 7 1.96 -6.44 -30.74
C LEU A 7 0.75 -5.50 -30.56
N ARG A 8 -0.48 -6.07 -30.64
CA ARG A 8 -1.71 -5.29 -30.45
C ARG A 8 -1.84 -4.72 -29.04
N LEU A 9 -1.40 -5.47 -28.03
CA LEU A 9 -1.38 -4.98 -26.64
C LEU A 9 -0.50 -3.74 -26.53
N HIS A 10 0.77 -3.85 -26.93
CA HIS A 10 1.74 -2.77 -26.73
C HIS A 10 1.52 -1.58 -27.66
N ARG A 11 1.13 -1.82 -28.91
CA ARG A 11 0.99 -0.74 -29.90
C ARG A 11 -0.33 0.03 -29.79
N TYR A 12 -1.40 -0.61 -29.31
CA TYR A 12 -2.73 0.00 -29.33
C TYR A 12 -3.43 0.01 -27.97
N LYS A 13 -3.50 -1.12 -27.27
CA LYS A 13 -4.33 -1.22 -26.07
C LYS A 13 -3.76 -0.42 -24.89
N LEU A 14 -2.48 -0.54 -24.58
CA LEU A 14 -1.86 0.20 -23.49
C LEU A 14 -1.85 1.71 -23.74
N PRO A 15 -1.46 2.23 -24.93
CA PRO A 15 -1.60 3.64 -25.24
C PRO A 15 -3.05 4.13 -25.15
N ALA A 16 -4.02 3.35 -25.61
CA ALA A 16 -5.44 3.71 -25.52
C ALA A 16 -5.93 3.78 -24.07
N ALA A 17 -5.49 2.86 -23.20
CA ALA A 17 -5.81 2.88 -21.78
C ALA A 17 -5.25 4.14 -21.09
N MET A 18 -4.01 4.51 -21.37
CA MET A 18 -3.40 5.74 -20.84
C MET A 18 -4.12 7.00 -21.35
N ALA A 19 -4.46 7.06 -22.66
CA ALA A 19 -5.23 8.15 -23.22
C ALA A 19 -6.63 8.26 -22.60
N PHE A 20 -7.28 7.12 -22.34
CA PHE A 20 -8.57 7.07 -21.65
C PHE A 20 -8.46 7.60 -20.21
N ALA A 21 -7.46 7.17 -19.45
CA ALA A 21 -7.23 7.64 -18.09
C ALA A 21 -7.05 9.16 -18.04
N ARG A 22 -6.27 9.71 -18.98
CA ARG A 22 -6.03 11.15 -19.12
C ARG A 22 -7.29 11.91 -19.50
N ALA A 23 -7.99 11.47 -20.54
CA ALA A 23 -9.20 12.13 -21.05
C ALA A 23 -10.32 12.19 -19.98
N ASN A 24 -10.40 11.15 -19.14
CA ASN A 24 -11.40 11.07 -18.09
C ASN A 24 -10.90 11.58 -16.71
N ARG A 25 -9.68 12.10 -16.63
CA ARG A 25 -9.07 12.61 -15.39
C ARG A 25 -9.18 11.60 -14.25
N LEU A 26 -8.90 10.32 -14.55
CA LEU A 26 -8.96 9.28 -13.54
C LEU A 26 -7.94 9.54 -12.44
N ASP A 27 -6.74 9.92 -12.82
CA ASP A 27 -5.68 10.35 -11.92
C ASP A 27 -5.73 11.87 -11.78
N ARG A 28 -5.64 12.38 -10.55
CA ARG A 28 -5.81 13.82 -10.31
C ARG A 28 -5.24 14.28 -8.97
N VAL A 29 -4.92 15.56 -8.91
CA VAL A 29 -4.67 16.26 -7.64
C VAL A 29 -5.99 16.35 -6.87
N VAL A 30 -5.98 15.92 -5.61
CA VAL A 30 -7.16 15.89 -4.73
C VAL A 30 -6.99 16.73 -3.47
N LEU A 31 -5.81 17.25 -3.24
CA LEU A 31 -5.48 18.16 -2.14
C LEU A 31 -4.25 18.97 -2.51
N GLY A 32 -4.19 20.24 -2.05
CA GLY A 32 -3.06 21.14 -2.24
C GLY A 32 -3.10 21.94 -3.54
N GLY A 33 -2.19 22.88 -3.68
CA GLY A 33 -2.11 23.86 -4.76
C GLY A 33 -0.86 23.73 -5.62
N ARG A 34 -0.71 24.65 -6.57
CA ARG A 34 0.41 24.69 -7.54
C ARG A 34 1.77 25.03 -6.93
N GLN A 35 1.80 25.49 -5.68
CA GLN A 35 3.04 25.86 -4.97
C GLN A 35 3.46 24.75 -3.99
N ALA A 36 3.04 23.52 -4.24
CA ALA A 36 3.43 22.41 -3.39
C ALA A 36 4.94 22.15 -3.51
N ARG A 37 5.55 21.90 -2.37
CA ARG A 37 6.95 21.51 -2.22
C ARG A 37 7.09 20.00 -2.07
N ILE A 38 6.12 19.38 -1.39
CA ILE A 38 6.05 17.93 -1.19
C ILE A 38 4.78 17.39 -1.83
N GLY A 39 4.91 16.42 -2.71
CA GLY A 39 3.82 15.68 -3.31
C GLY A 39 3.67 14.29 -2.73
N ILE A 40 2.45 13.87 -2.41
CA ILE A 40 2.14 12.48 -2.05
C ILE A 40 1.40 11.84 -3.22
N VAL A 41 1.93 10.72 -3.73
CA VAL A 41 1.23 9.90 -4.73
C VAL A 41 0.70 8.66 -4.05
N THR A 42 -0.59 8.37 -4.21
CA THR A 42 -1.25 7.27 -3.51
C THR A 42 -2.46 6.72 -4.28
N THR A 43 -2.93 5.55 -3.93
CA THR A 43 -4.03 4.85 -4.60
C THR A 43 -4.88 4.02 -3.62
N GLY A 44 -6.09 3.69 -4.03
CA GLY A 44 -6.98 2.74 -3.34
C GLY A 44 -7.15 3.00 -1.86
N LYS A 45 -6.95 1.96 -1.04
CA LYS A 45 -7.00 2.05 0.43
C LYS A 45 -5.95 3.02 0.98
N SER A 46 -4.71 2.97 0.46
CA SER A 46 -3.63 3.84 0.94
C SER A 46 -3.97 5.33 0.79
N TYR A 47 -4.83 5.71 -0.17
CA TYR A 47 -5.34 7.08 -0.25
C TYR A 47 -6.20 7.44 0.97
N LEU A 48 -7.05 6.55 1.44
CA LEU A 48 -7.87 6.78 2.64
C LEU A 48 -6.99 6.84 3.89
N ASP A 49 -5.99 5.98 3.97
CA ASP A 49 -5.03 5.97 5.08
C ASP A 49 -4.19 7.26 5.13
N VAL A 50 -3.78 7.80 3.96
CA VAL A 50 -3.11 9.11 3.86
C VAL A 50 -4.05 10.23 4.33
N ARG A 51 -5.32 10.22 3.91
CA ARG A 51 -6.30 11.22 4.36
C ARG A 51 -6.49 11.17 5.88
N GLN A 52 -6.65 9.97 6.44
CA GLN A 52 -6.75 9.79 7.89
C GLN A 52 -5.46 10.22 8.61
N ALA A 53 -4.29 9.92 8.07
CA ALA A 53 -3.02 10.38 8.62
C ALA A 53 -2.93 11.91 8.68
N LEU A 54 -3.38 12.61 7.64
CA LEU A 54 -3.44 14.07 7.63
C LEU A 54 -4.43 14.62 8.66
N ASP A 55 -5.62 14.00 8.79
CA ASP A 55 -6.62 14.38 9.80
C ASP A 55 -6.04 14.22 11.23
N GLU A 56 -5.34 13.12 11.50
CA GLU A 56 -4.68 12.88 12.80
C GLU A 56 -3.56 13.90 13.08
N LEU A 57 -2.82 14.33 12.05
CA LEU A 57 -1.83 15.38 12.15
C LEU A 57 -2.45 16.79 12.25
N GLY A 58 -3.76 16.92 11.98
CA GLY A 58 -4.49 18.18 11.96
C GLY A 58 -4.15 19.03 10.73
N ILE A 59 -3.82 18.38 9.61
CA ILE A 59 -3.52 19.02 8.33
C ILE A 59 -4.79 18.99 7.48
N ASP A 60 -5.52 20.08 7.47
CA ASP A 60 -6.64 20.30 6.56
C ASP A 60 -6.17 20.89 5.21
N GLU A 61 -7.10 21.26 4.33
CA GLU A 61 -6.77 21.81 3.01
C GLU A 61 -5.99 23.13 3.09
N ARG A 62 -6.34 23.98 4.05
CA ARG A 62 -5.67 25.30 4.25
C ARG A 62 -4.26 25.11 4.79
N GLU A 63 -4.09 24.22 5.75
CA GLU A 63 -2.79 23.89 6.31
C GLU A 63 -1.91 23.21 5.26
N ALA A 64 -2.46 22.26 4.47
CA ALA A 64 -1.73 21.61 3.39
C ALA A 64 -1.20 22.61 2.35
N GLU A 65 -2.02 23.61 1.99
CA GLU A 65 -1.59 24.67 1.08
C GLU A 65 -0.50 25.53 1.72
N ALA A 66 -0.67 25.92 2.99
CA ALA A 66 0.29 26.75 3.71
C ALA A 66 1.67 26.09 3.87
N ILE A 67 1.72 24.76 4.09
CA ILE A 67 2.99 24.00 4.23
C ILE A 67 3.54 23.48 2.90
N GLY A 68 2.84 23.72 1.80
CA GLY A 68 3.25 23.29 0.47
C GLY A 68 3.14 21.78 0.27
N LEU A 69 2.04 21.15 0.73
CA LEU A 69 1.74 19.74 0.56
C LEU A 69 0.63 19.54 -0.48
N ALA A 70 0.82 18.58 -1.39
CA ALA A 70 -0.22 18.18 -2.34
C ALA A 70 -0.37 16.66 -2.41
N ILE A 71 -1.56 16.18 -2.77
CA ILE A 71 -1.85 14.77 -2.98
C ILE A 71 -2.32 14.54 -4.42
N TYR A 72 -1.66 13.60 -5.10
CA TYR A 72 -2.06 13.04 -6.38
C TYR A 72 -2.64 11.64 -6.18
N LYS A 73 -3.92 11.49 -6.47
CA LYS A 73 -4.62 10.21 -6.39
C LYS A 73 -4.55 9.49 -7.71
N VAL A 74 -3.93 8.31 -7.72
CA VAL A 74 -3.86 7.40 -8.86
C VAL A 74 -5.02 6.42 -8.79
N THR A 75 -5.70 6.23 -9.93
CA THR A 75 -6.79 5.27 -10.11
C THR A 75 -6.34 4.09 -10.96
N MET A 76 -5.60 4.37 -12.04
CA MET A 76 -5.03 3.34 -12.90
C MET A 76 -3.56 3.11 -12.52
N THR A 77 -3.31 2.10 -11.69
CA THR A 77 -1.98 1.83 -11.15
C THR A 77 -1.02 1.20 -12.16
N TRP A 78 -1.55 0.60 -13.23
CA TRP A 78 -0.77 0.04 -14.31
C TRP A 78 -1.57 -0.03 -15.61
N PRO A 79 -1.02 0.42 -16.76
CA PRO A 79 0.17 1.25 -16.86
C PRO A 79 -0.10 2.64 -16.25
N LEU A 80 0.88 3.19 -15.52
CA LEU A 80 0.74 4.52 -14.94
C LEU A 80 0.74 5.59 -16.04
N GLU A 81 -0.24 6.49 -16.00
CA GLU A 81 -0.36 7.58 -16.99
C GLU A 81 0.79 8.59 -16.81
N PRO A 82 1.66 8.78 -17.85
CA PRO A 82 2.91 9.50 -17.65
C PRO A 82 2.77 11.02 -17.65
N GLU A 83 1.81 11.61 -18.36
CA GLU A 83 1.71 13.07 -18.49
C GLU A 83 1.21 13.70 -17.17
N GLY A 84 0.21 13.09 -16.55
CA GLY A 84 -0.32 13.55 -15.28
C GLY A 84 0.71 13.49 -14.15
N ILE A 85 1.46 12.39 -14.07
CA ILE A 85 2.50 12.27 -13.02
C ILE A 85 3.67 13.22 -13.25
N ARG A 86 4.09 13.44 -14.50
CA ARG A 86 5.13 14.42 -14.83
C ARG A 86 4.69 15.84 -14.52
N ALA A 87 3.46 16.20 -14.88
CA ALA A 87 2.90 17.51 -14.56
C ALA A 87 2.75 17.74 -13.06
N PHE A 88 2.40 16.70 -12.29
CA PHE A 88 2.34 16.79 -10.83
C PHE A 88 3.72 16.91 -10.19
N ALA A 89 4.72 16.22 -10.73
CA ALA A 89 6.08 16.21 -10.20
C ALA A 89 6.85 17.51 -10.49
N ASP A 90 6.40 18.31 -11.46
CA ASP A 90 7.09 19.53 -11.85
C ASP A 90 7.05 20.59 -10.73
N GLY A 91 8.22 21.05 -10.32
CA GLY A 91 8.39 22.04 -9.25
C GLY A 91 8.36 21.46 -7.82
N LEU A 92 8.10 20.17 -7.63
CA LEU A 92 8.23 19.53 -6.32
C LEU A 92 9.69 19.32 -5.93
N GLU A 93 10.00 19.48 -4.66
CA GLU A 93 11.29 19.08 -4.07
C GLU A 93 11.32 17.58 -3.77
N GLU A 94 10.18 17.03 -3.32
CA GLU A 94 10.06 15.63 -2.95
C GLU A 94 8.71 15.04 -3.34
N LEU A 95 8.72 13.77 -3.72
CA LEU A 95 7.56 12.98 -4.06
C LEU A 95 7.56 11.69 -3.22
N LEU A 96 6.63 11.62 -2.26
CA LEU A 96 6.41 10.46 -1.41
C LEU A 96 5.36 9.55 -2.04
N VAL A 97 5.74 8.30 -2.34
CA VAL A 97 4.82 7.29 -2.88
C VAL A 97 4.30 6.41 -1.75
N VAL A 98 2.99 6.46 -1.51
CA VAL A 98 2.32 5.66 -0.49
C VAL A 98 1.44 4.61 -1.16
N GLU A 99 1.91 3.38 -1.13
CA GLU A 99 1.23 2.20 -1.71
C GLU A 99 1.41 0.97 -0.82
N GLU A 100 0.46 0.05 -0.85
CA GLU A 100 0.51 -1.21 -0.11
C GLU A 100 1.55 -2.18 -0.69
N LYS A 101 2.10 -3.05 0.16
CA LYS A 101 3.03 -4.11 -0.21
C LYS A 101 4.28 -3.55 -0.91
N ARG A 102 4.77 -4.24 -1.93
CA ARG A 102 5.97 -3.84 -2.68
C ARG A 102 5.65 -2.74 -3.69
N SER A 103 6.68 -2.04 -4.10
CA SER A 103 6.58 -0.95 -5.09
C SER A 103 6.00 -1.44 -6.41
N LEU A 104 4.98 -0.75 -6.90
CA LEU A 104 4.41 -0.88 -8.23
C LEU A 104 4.37 0.49 -8.92
N MET A 105 3.79 1.49 -8.24
CA MET A 105 3.74 2.87 -8.76
C MET A 105 5.11 3.54 -8.61
N GLU A 106 5.79 3.36 -7.49
CA GLU A 106 7.09 3.97 -7.24
C GLU A 106 8.11 3.65 -8.33
N TRP A 107 8.14 2.39 -8.81
CA TRP A 107 9.05 2.01 -9.89
C TRP A 107 8.70 2.69 -11.21
N GLN A 108 7.41 2.71 -11.57
CA GLN A 108 6.96 3.38 -12.79
C GLN A 108 7.23 4.89 -12.73
N ILE A 109 7.03 5.52 -11.57
CA ILE A 109 7.32 6.94 -11.38
C ILE A 109 8.82 7.21 -11.54
N LYS A 110 9.68 6.41 -10.91
CA LYS A 110 11.13 6.53 -11.05
C LYS A 110 11.58 6.39 -12.51
N ASP A 111 11.03 5.42 -13.23
CA ASP A 111 11.31 5.19 -14.65
C ASP A 111 10.85 6.40 -15.50
N GLN A 112 9.62 6.85 -15.31
CA GLN A 112 9.03 7.94 -16.10
C GLN A 112 9.70 9.30 -15.84
N LEU A 113 10.23 9.52 -14.64
CA LEU A 113 10.90 10.78 -14.27
C LEU A 113 12.43 10.70 -14.43
N TYR A 114 12.98 9.54 -14.81
CA TYR A 114 14.43 9.34 -14.91
C TYR A 114 15.11 10.34 -15.85
N HIS A 115 14.48 10.67 -16.97
CA HIS A 115 15.04 11.57 -17.99
C HIS A 115 14.88 13.08 -17.64
N ILE A 116 14.20 13.41 -16.55
CA ILE A 116 14.17 14.80 -16.07
C ILE A 116 15.57 15.13 -15.51
N PRO A 117 16.13 16.32 -15.88
CA PRO A 117 17.40 16.75 -15.32
C PRO A 117 17.43 16.69 -13.79
N ALA A 118 18.56 16.31 -13.21
CA ALA A 118 18.67 16.02 -11.76
C ALA A 118 18.35 17.24 -10.88
N ASP A 119 18.61 18.44 -11.36
CA ASP A 119 18.32 19.73 -10.70
C ASP A 119 16.82 20.10 -10.72
N ARG A 120 16.02 19.46 -11.59
CA ARG A 120 14.57 19.66 -11.72
C ARG A 120 13.74 18.47 -11.25
N ARG A 121 14.37 17.32 -11.06
CA ARG A 121 13.70 16.10 -10.66
C ARG A 121 13.49 16.05 -9.16
N PRO A 122 12.24 15.86 -8.67
CA PRO A 122 12.00 15.70 -7.25
C PRO A 122 12.73 14.46 -6.70
N ARG A 123 13.06 14.50 -5.44
CA ARG A 123 13.50 13.30 -4.71
C ARG A 123 12.31 12.35 -4.57
N ILE A 124 12.44 11.12 -5.06
CA ILE A 124 11.36 10.14 -5.01
C ILE A 124 11.66 9.14 -3.90
N VAL A 125 10.78 9.10 -2.91
CA VAL A 125 10.84 8.19 -1.76
C VAL A 125 9.53 7.41 -1.64
N GLY A 126 9.58 6.25 -1.01
CA GLY A 126 8.40 5.40 -0.84
C GLY A 126 8.71 4.24 0.09
N LYS A 127 9.08 3.07 -0.43
CA LYS A 127 9.51 1.94 0.41
C LYS A 127 10.85 2.18 1.08
N THR A 128 11.69 3.00 0.45
CA THR A 128 12.96 3.44 1.01
C THR A 128 13.08 4.96 0.96
N ASP A 129 13.90 5.49 1.85
CA ASP A 129 14.32 6.90 1.82
C ASP A 129 15.41 7.12 0.76
N GLU A 130 15.92 8.34 0.66
CA GLU A 130 16.97 8.77 -0.25
C GLU A 130 18.33 8.09 0.01
N ASN A 131 18.51 7.47 1.17
CA ASN A 131 19.71 6.74 1.57
C ASN A 131 19.55 5.22 1.43
N GLY A 132 18.42 4.76 0.87
CA GLY A 132 18.10 3.34 0.74
C GLY A 132 17.62 2.67 2.04
N ARG A 133 17.38 3.42 3.11
CA ARG A 133 16.87 2.87 4.38
C ARG A 133 15.37 2.64 4.28
N PRO A 134 14.83 1.58 4.93
CA PRO A 134 13.39 1.33 4.97
C PRO A 134 12.60 2.55 5.46
N LEU A 135 11.53 2.93 4.74
CA LEU A 135 10.65 4.05 5.08
C LEU A 135 9.20 3.59 5.28
N LEU A 136 8.57 3.02 4.26
CA LEU A 136 7.23 2.43 4.34
C LEU A 136 7.31 0.91 4.21
N ALA A 137 6.62 0.18 5.09
CA ALA A 137 6.65 -1.27 5.12
C ALA A 137 6.22 -1.91 3.78
N THR A 138 6.92 -3.00 3.40
CA THR A 138 6.61 -3.81 2.22
C THR A 138 5.76 -5.04 2.54
N ASN A 139 5.55 -5.32 3.81
CA ASN A 139 4.78 -6.43 4.35
C ASN A 139 3.68 -5.94 5.28
N GLY A 140 2.72 -6.81 5.55
CA GLY A 140 1.59 -6.46 6.40
C GLY A 140 0.67 -5.40 5.76
N GLU A 141 -0.03 -4.66 6.59
CA GLU A 141 -0.90 -3.54 6.24
C GLU A 141 -0.22 -2.22 6.64
N LEU A 142 -0.30 -1.20 5.79
CA LEU A 142 0.08 0.15 6.16
C LEU A 142 -1.01 0.77 7.04
N LEU A 143 -0.62 1.26 8.19
CA LEU A 143 -1.53 1.92 9.13
C LEU A 143 -1.42 3.45 9.00
N PRO A 144 -2.51 4.20 9.18
CA PRO A 144 -2.50 5.66 9.16
C PRO A 144 -1.44 6.28 10.09
N ALA A 145 -1.25 5.71 11.27
CA ALA A 145 -0.26 6.18 12.23
C ALA A 145 1.19 6.04 11.73
N GLN A 146 1.50 4.99 10.97
CA GLN A 146 2.82 4.81 10.35
C GLN A 146 3.03 5.87 9.25
N ILE A 147 2.02 6.07 8.42
CA ILE A 147 2.02 7.07 7.35
C ILE A 147 2.15 8.48 7.94
N ALA A 148 1.42 8.78 9.02
CA ALA A 148 1.49 10.08 9.71
C ALA A 148 2.91 10.40 10.20
N ARG A 149 3.62 9.43 10.77
CA ARG A 149 5.02 9.61 11.19
C ARG A 149 5.94 9.91 10.02
N VAL A 150 5.78 9.19 8.91
CA VAL A 150 6.57 9.43 7.70
C VAL A 150 6.29 10.82 7.14
N ILE A 151 5.02 11.20 7.01
CA ILE A 151 4.65 12.54 6.52
C ILE A 151 5.23 13.62 7.43
N ALA A 152 5.08 13.48 8.75
CA ALA A 152 5.59 14.46 9.71
C ALA A 152 7.13 14.59 9.67
N ASP A 153 7.86 13.46 9.54
CA ASP A 153 9.32 13.46 9.36
C ASP A 153 9.72 14.19 8.08
N ARG A 154 9.02 13.92 6.97
CA ARG A 154 9.32 14.58 5.69
C ARG A 154 9.02 16.07 5.71
N LEU A 155 7.93 16.48 6.34
CA LEU A 155 7.59 17.89 6.54
C LEU A 155 8.55 18.59 7.52
N GLY A 156 8.93 17.90 8.59
CA GLY A 156 9.77 18.44 9.68
C GLY A 156 11.23 18.68 9.31
N ARG A 157 11.71 18.15 8.19
CA ARG A 157 13.08 18.42 7.70
C ARG A 157 13.36 19.90 7.37
N GLY A 158 12.31 20.72 7.37
CA GLY A 158 12.42 22.17 7.23
C GLY A 158 12.21 22.94 8.53
N GLN A 159 11.27 22.55 9.37
CA GLN A 159 10.97 23.08 10.71
C GLN A 159 9.85 22.23 11.33
N ALA A 160 10.19 21.40 12.31
CA ALA A 160 9.17 20.66 13.06
C ALA A 160 8.30 21.65 13.85
N SER A 161 7.03 21.79 13.47
CA SER A 161 6.07 22.59 14.22
C SER A 161 5.78 21.86 15.54
N GLU A 162 5.80 22.60 16.66
CA GLU A 162 5.41 22.12 17.99
C GLU A 162 4.04 21.41 17.95
N ARG A 163 3.14 21.92 17.13
CA ARG A 163 1.82 21.32 16.87
C ARG A 163 1.91 19.92 16.27
N LEU A 164 2.82 19.67 15.30
CA LEU A 164 3.03 18.35 14.72
C LEU A 164 3.56 17.35 15.75
N ASN A 165 4.50 17.79 16.60
CA ASN A 165 5.04 16.94 17.67
C ASN A 165 3.95 16.54 18.66
N GLN A 166 3.11 17.49 19.12
CA GLN A 166 1.97 17.20 19.99
C GLN A 166 0.98 16.20 19.38
N ARG A 167 0.73 16.29 18.06
CA ARG A 167 -0.12 15.33 17.34
C ARG A 167 0.51 13.95 17.28
N LEU A 168 1.81 13.85 16.98
CA LEU A 168 2.54 12.59 16.99
C LEU A 168 2.55 11.92 18.37
N GLU A 169 2.71 12.70 19.44
CA GLU A 169 2.58 12.19 20.81
C GLU A 169 1.17 11.68 21.12
N ALA A 170 0.13 12.36 20.61
CA ALA A 170 -1.24 11.90 20.77
C ALA A 170 -1.48 10.57 20.05
N ILE A 171 -0.94 10.38 18.83
CA ILE A 171 -0.97 9.11 18.10
C ILE A 171 -0.25 8.02 18.91
N ALA A 172 0.95 8.29 19.40
CA ALA A 172 1.73 7.34 20.18
C ALA A 172 1.01 6.92 21.49
N ARG A 173 0.34 7.88 22.16
CA ARG A 173 -0.48 7.58 23.36
C ARG A 173 -1.67 6.68 23.03
N LYS A 174 -2.37 6.90 21.91
CA LYS A 174 -3.48 6.03 21.48
C LYS A 174 -3.01 4.61 21.21
N GLU A 175 -1.90 4.43 20.51
CA GLU A 175 -1.33 3.10 20.24
C GLU A 175 -0.91 2.39 21.54
N ALA A 176 -0.25 3.10 22.45
CA ALA A 176 0.14 2.53 23.75
C ALA A 176 -1.09 2.14 24.58
N ALA A 177 -2.18 2.92 24.53
CA ALA A 177 -3.43 2.58 25.20
C ALA A 177 -4.10 1.35 24.58
N GLN A 178 -4.09 1.21 23.25
CA GLN A 178 -4.60 0.01 22.57
C GLN A 178 -3.80 -1.24 22.93
N GLN A 179 -2.49 -1.15 23.01
CA GLN A 179 -1.63 -2.27 23.43
C GLN A 179 -1.87 -2.67 24.90
N ARG A 180 -2.09 -1.71 25.82
CA ARG A 180 -2.40 -1.96 27.22
C ARG A 180 -3.80 -2.53 27.44
N ASN A 181 -4.77 -2.06 26.67
CA ASN A 181 -6.16 -2.51 26.71
C ASN A 181 -6.40 -3.77 25.87
N GLY A 182 -5.37 -4.32 25.26
CA GLY A 182 -5.41 -5.64 24.65
C GLY A 182 -5.84 -6.64 25.71
N THR A 183 -7.13 -6.98 25.72
CA THR A 183 -7.79 -7.81 26.74
C THR A 183 -7.33 -9.27 26.73
N GLY A 184 -6.25 -9.61 26.05
CA GLY A 184 -5.81 -11.00 25.86
C GLY A 184 -6.79 -11.84 25.00
N PHE A 185 -7.96 -11.31 24.66
CA PHE A 185 -8.94 -11.95 23.80
C PHE A 185 -8.68 -11.58 22.35
N ASN A 186 -7.88 -12.35 21.66
CA ASN A 186 -7.85 -12.30 20.20
C ASN A 186 -9.07 -13.05 19.66
N ARG A 187 -9.87 -12.39 18.84
CA ARG A 187 -10.90 -13.08 18.06
C ARG A 187 -10.19 -13.93 17.01
N ILE A 188 -10.10 -15.23 17.31
CA ILE A 188 -9.64 -16.18 16.28
C ILE A 188 -10.80 -16.49 15.34
N PRO A 189 -10.55 -16.70 14.04
CA PRO A 189 -11.56 -17.19 13.12
C PRO A 189 -12.10 -18.55 13.57
N TYR A 190 -13.38 -18.80 13.33
CA TYR A 190 -14.01 -20.09 13.56
C TYR A 190 -15.10 -20.34 12.51
N PHE A 191 -15.45 -21.60 12.30
CA PHE A 191 -16.51 -21.96 11.37
C PHE A 191 -17.88 -21.68 11.95
N CYS A 192 -18.81 -21.24 11.08
CA CYS A 192 -20.20 -21.02 11.48
C CYS A 192 -20.83 -22.28 12.06
N SER A 193 -21.86 -22.10 12.92
CA SER A 193 -22.65 -23.21 13.44
C SER A 193 -23.27 -24.02 12.30
N GLY A 194 -23.14 -25.34 12.34
CA GLY A 194 -23.61 -26.25 11.29
C GLY A 194 -22.78 -26.25 10.01
N CYS A 195 -21.67 -25.53 9.93
CA CYS A 195 -20.81 -25.51 8.77
C CYS A 195 -20.14 -26.88 8.56
N PRO A 196 -20.13 -27.44 7.33
CA PRO A 196 -19.44 -28.70 7.02
C PRO A 196 -17.95 -28.70 7.37
N HIS A 197 -17.28 -27.57 7.36
CA HIS A 197 -15.87 -27.45 7.77
C HIS A 197 -15.63 -27.83 9.21
N ASN A 198 -16.63 -27.79 10.09
CA ASN A 198 -16.49 -28.24 11.48
C ASN A 198 -16.11 -29.72 11.60
N SER A 199 -16.52 -30.54 10.64
CA SER A 199 -16.19 -31.96 10.59
C SER A 199 -15.13 -32.29 9.55
N SER A 200 -15.20 -31.70 8.34
CA SER A 200 -14.31 -32.05 7.23
C SER A 200 -12.86 -31.59 7.41
N THR A 201 -12.60 -30.64 8.31
CA THR A 201 -11.23 -30.16 8.62
C THR A 201 -10.57 -30.91 9.79
N LYS A 202 -11.28 -31.86 10.42
CA LYS A 202 -10.68 -32.73 11.44
C LYS A 202 -9.83 -33.79 10.77
N VAL A 203 -8.59 -33.93 11.21
CA VAL A 203 -7.67 -34.96 10.73
C VAL A 203 -7.38 -35.95 11.85
N PRO A 204 -7.01 -37.22 11.52
CA PRO A 204 -6.59 -38.22 12.52
C PRO A 204 -5.40 -37.71 13.35
N GLU A 205 -5.27 -38.24 14.57
CA GLU A 205 -4.12 -37.95 15.42
C GLU A 205 -2.80 -38.32 14.73
N GLY A 206 -1.79 -37.45 14.86
CA GLY A 206 -0.51 -37.62 14.20
C GLY A 206 -0.51 -37.24 12.70
N SER A 207 -1.66 -36.89 12.14
CA SER A 207 -1.79 -36.44 10.74
C SER A 207 -1.92 -34.93 10.66
N PHE A 208 -1.69 -34.37 9.47
CA PHE A 208 -1.96 -32.97 9.17
C PHE A 208 -2.72 -32.81 7.85
N GLY A 209 -3.47 -31.72 7.74
CA GLY A 209 -4.14 -31.29 6.51
C GLY A 209 -3.42 -30.13 5.85
N MET A 210 -3.74 -29.89 4.58
CA MET A 210 -3.33 -28.66 3.86
C MET A 210 -4.55 -27.78 3.68
N ALA A 211 -4.37 -26.48 3.96
CA ALA A 211 -5.44 -25.52 3.78
C ALA A 211 -5.82 -25.36 2.31
N GLY A 212 -7.12 -25.16 2.07
CA GLY A 212 -7.66 -24.68 0.80
C GLY A 212 -8.06 -23.21 0.92
N ILE A 213 -8.46 -22.62 -0.22
CA ILE A 213 -8.93 -21.25 -0.32
C ILE A 213 -10.30 -21.09 0.37
N GLY A 214 -10.62 -19.86 0.74
CA GLY A 214 -11.89 -19.48 1.35
C GLY A 214 -11.96 -19.86 2.82
N CYS A 215 -13.14 -20.22 3.32
CA CYS A 215 -13.34 -20.56 4.72
C CYS A 215 -12.47 -21.75 5.19
N HIS A 216 -12.07 -22.62 4.30
CA HIS A 216 -11.19 -23.74 4.64
C HIS A 216 -9.83 -23.26 5.17
N PHE A 217 -9.34 -22.09 4.71
CA PHE A 217 -8.09 -21.50 5.20
C PHE A 217 -8.13 -21.18 6.71
N MET A 218 -9.31 -20.92 7.27
CA MET A 218 -9.46 -20.67 8.70
C MET A 218 -9.02 -21.85 9.56
N ALA A 219 -8.96 -23.07 9.02
CA ALA A 219 -8.44 -24.24 9.72
C ALA A 219 -6.99 -24.08 10.21
N VAL A 220 -6.20 -23.19 9.56
CA VAL A 220 -4.83 -22.82 9.96
C VAL A 220 -4.81 -22.14 11.33
N TRP A 221 -5.87 -21.38 11.66
CA TRP A 221 -5.97 -20.60 12.90
C TRP A 221 -6.84 -21.24 13.99
N VAL A 222 -7.57 -22.30 13.63
CA VAL A 222 -8.34 -23.10 14.57
C VAL A 222 -7.61 -24.43 14.75
N ASP A 223 -7.31 -24.83 15.94
CA ASP A 223 -6.57 -26.06 16.24
C ASP A 223 -7.12 -27.29 15.46
N ARG A 224 -6.61 -27.47 14.24
CA ARG A 224 -7.02 -28.50 13.26
C ARG A 224 -5.83 -29.20 12.62
N SER A 225 -4.61 -29.01 13.14
CA SER A 225 -3.39 -29.57 12.54
C SER A 225 -3.32 -29.32 11.01
N THR A 226 -3.60 -28.07 10.60
CA THR A 226 -3.67 -27.69 9.18
C THR A 226 -2.55 -26.71 8.85
N LEU A 227 -1.76 -27.04 7.83
CA LEU A 227 -0.69 -26.20 7.30
C LEU A 227 -1.23 -25.25 6.22
N PRO A 228 -0.66 -24.04 6.10
CA PRO A 228 -1.03 -23.10 5.04
C PRO A 228 -0.57 -23.59 3.66
N PHE A 229 -1.15 -23.02 2.62
CA PHE A 229 -0.67 -23.19 1.24
C PHE A 229 0.26 -22.04 0.84
N MET A 230 1.07 -22.25 -0.19
CA MET A 230 2.02 -21.24 -0.68
C MET A 230 1.43 -20.33 -1.76
N GLN A 231 0.46 -20.83 -2.55
CA GLN A 231 -0.09 -20.12 -3.70
C GLN A 231 -1.53 -20.53 -3.97
N MET A 232 -2.37 -19.54 -4.29
CA MET A 232 -3.74 -19.78 -4.76
C MET A 232 -3.72 -20.46 -6.13
N GLY A 233 -4.50 -21.55 -6.28
CA GLY A 233 -4.51 -22.42 -7.46
C GLY A 233 -3.46 -23.55 -7.40
N GLY A 234 -2.56 -23.52 -6.43
CA GLY A 234 -1.53 -24.55 -6.20
C GLY A 234 -1.58 -25.15 -4.78
N GLU A 235 -2.74 -25.14 -4.11
CA GLU A 235 -2.91 -25.52 -2.69
C GLU A 235 -2.46 -26.95 -2.41
N ARG A 236 -2.66 -27.86 -3.37
CA ARG A 236 -2.29 -29.28 -3.23
C ARG A 236 -0.83 -29.59 -3.58
N ALA A 237 -0.15 -28.67 -4.27
CA ALA A 237 1.22 -28.93 -4.74
C ALA A 237 2.20 -29.21 -3.58
N PRO A 238 2.17 -28.50 -2.45
CA PRO A 238 3.01 -28.83 -1.29
C PRO A 238 2.75 -30.23 -0.75
N LEU A 239 1.49 -30.67 -0.65
CA LEU A 239 1.13 -32.01 -0.17
C LEU A 239 1.72 -33.11 -1.06
N VAL A 240 1.55 -32.99 -2.38
CA VAL A 240 2.09 -33.96 -3.34
C VAL A 240 3.61 -34.05 -3.23
N ARG A 241 4.28 -32.91 -3.04
CA ARG A 241 5.74 -32.89 -2.91
C ARG A 241 6.24 -33.43 -1.56
N MET A 242 5.48 -33.23 -0.50
CA MET A 242 5.85 -33.69 0.84
C MET A 242 5.54 -35.17 1.09
N SER A 243 4.50 -35.71 0.43
CA SER A 243 3.99 -37.06 0.68
C SER A 243 5.03 -38.18 0.53
N PRO A 244 6.08 -38.12 -0.30
CA PRO A 244 7.14 -39.14 -0.34
C PRO A 244 8.04 -39.17 0.91
N PHE A 245 7.97 -38.12 1.76
CA PHE A 245 8.87 -37.94 2.90
C PHE A 245 8.16 -38.04 4.27
N ASN A 246 6.83 -38.26 4.27
CA ASN A 246 5.99 -38.38 5.47
C ASN A 246 5.27 -39.73 5.54
#